data_68b52cb289d359be66d84896d9d8781f
#
_entry.id   68b52cb289d359be66d84896d9d8781f
#
_cell.length_a   1.000
_cell.length_b   1.000
_cell.length_c   1.000
_cell.angle_alpha   90.00
_cell.angle_beta   90.00
_cell.angle_gamma   90.00
#
_symmetry.space_group_name_H-M   'P 1'
#
loop_
_entity.id
_entity.type
_entity.pdbx_description
1 polymer ?
#
loop_
_entity_poly.entity_id
_entity_poly.type
_entity_poly.pdbx_seq_one_letter_code
_entity_poly.pdbx_strand_id
1 'polypeptide(L)'
;MLAKLNERRSTLNGESGFTLIELLVVLIIICVLLAIAVPSYLGFRQKAQERAAQANVRTEIPSAEAYMESSATSNYAGMNLAAITAIDAGSKLTVVKVGTAGDDYCLQSTVGGHDARYIGPAGSAGSLGAPDLSGPVLGVCP
;
A
#
# COMPACT_ATOMS: atom_id res chain seq x y z
N MET A 1 -57.42 -29.46 -29.04
CA MET A 1 -55.98 -29.23 -28.80
C MET A 1 -55.67 -27.79 -28.30
N LEU A 2 -56.52 -26.82 -28.57
CA LEU A 2 -56.35 -25.40 -28.18
C LEU A 2 -56.71 -25.08 -26.72
N ALA A 3 -57.50 -25.91 -26.04
CA ALA A 3 -57.89 -25.69 -24.63
C ALA A 3 -56.74 -25.88 -23.62
N LYS A 4 -55.75 -26.76 -23.90
CA LYS A 4 -54.57 -27.00 -23.05
C LYS A 4 -53.51 -25.89 -23.07
N LEU A 5 -53.51 -25.01 -24.06
CA LEU A 5 -52.59 -23.88 -24.15
C LEU A 5 -53.03 -22.68 -23.33
N ASN A 6 -54.32 -22.59 -23.04
CA ASN A 6 -54.84 -21.47 -22.25
C ASN A 6 -54.67 -21.70 -20.73
N GLU A 7 -54.62 -22.94 -20.27
CA GLU A 7 -54.42 -23.31 -18.88
C GLU A 7 -52.97 -23.05 -18.39
N ARG A 8 -51.99 -23.11 -19.30
CA ARG A 8 -50.60 -22.80 -18.96
C ARG A 8 -50.31 -21.29 -18.81
N ARG A 9 -51.18 -20.42 -19.34
CA ARG A 9 -51.01 -18.98 -19.21
C ARG A 9 -51.52 -18.42 -17.86
N SER A 10 -52.41 -19.11 -17.15
CA SER A 10 -52.97 -18.67 -15.89
C SER A 10 -52.09 -19.01 -14.69
N THR A 11 -51.10 -19.89 -14.81
CA THR A 11 -50.18 -20.26 -13.72
C THR A 11 -48.94 -19.36 -13.62
N LEU A 12 -48.71 -18.43 -14.56
CA LEU A 12 -47.61 -17.50 -14.55
C LEU A 12 -47.96 -16.11 -13.91
N ASN A 13 -49.20 -15.92 -13.44
CA ASN A 13 -49.65 -14.66 -12.86
C ASN A 13 -49.47 -14.59 -11.32
N GLY A 14 -48.67 -15.46 -10.72
CA GLY A 14 -48.34 -15.46 -9.29
C GLY A 14 -47.05 -14.77 -8.93
N GLU A 15 -46.34 -14.17 -9.87
CA GLU A 15 -45.16 -13.35 -9.58
C GLU A 15 -45.62 -11.95 -9.14
N SER A 16 -45.65 -11.73 -7.84
CA SER A 16 -45.76 -10.39 -7.26
C SER A 16 -44.53 -9.60 -7.67
N GLY A 17 -44.65 -8.81 -8.74
CA GLY A 17 -43.58 -7.90 -9.18
C GLY A 17 -43.32 -6.85 -8.08
N PHE A 18 -42.06 -6.44 -7.96
CA PHE A 18 -41.67 -5.33 -7.06
C PHE A 18 -42.45 -4.04 -7.41
N THR A 19 -42.87 -3.37 -6.40
CA THR A 19 -43.49 -2.05 -6.58
C THR A 19 -42.44 -0.98 -6.86
N LEU A 20 -42.81 0.05 -7.61
CA LEU A 20 -41.89 1.17 -7.92
C LEU A 20 -41.43 1.88 -6.62
N ILE A 21 -42.28 1.94 -5.61
CA ILE A 21 -41.99 2.56 -4.32
C ILE A 21 -40.96 1.74 -3.50
N GLU A 22 -41.01 0.41 -3.56
CA GLU A 22 -40.02 -0.46 -2.90
C GLU A 22 -38.62 -0.24 -3.46
N LEU A 23 -38.46 -0.15 -4.78
CA LEU A 23 -37.18 0.17 -5.42
C LEU A 23 -36.72 1.58 -5.07
N LEU A 24 -37.64 2.56 -5.05
CA LEU A 24 -37.30 3.95 -4.74
C LEU A 24 -36.75 4.11 -3.33
N VAL A 25 -37.42 3.49 -2.34
CA VAL A 25 -36.99 3.54 -0.93
C VAL A 25 -35.62 2.90 -0.74
N VAL A 26 -35.36 1.76 -1.36
CA VAL A 26 -34.05 1.09 -1.29
C VAL A 26 -32.95 1.97 -1.89
N LEU A 27 -33.20 2.61 -3.04
CA LEU A 27 -32.24 3.53 -3.66
C LEU A 27 -31.91 4.72 -2.76
N ILE A 28 -32.91 5.32 -2.12
CA ILE A 28 -32.69 6.44 -1.19
C ILE A 28 -31.82 6.01 -0.01
N ILE A 29 -32.10 4.85 0.59
CA ILE A 29 -31.32 4.33 1.71
C ILE A 29 -29.85 4.09 1.29
N ILE A 30 -29.63 3.44 0.16
CA ILE A 30 -28.27 3.19 -0.36
C ILE A 30 -27.54 4.52 -0.61
N CYS A 31 -28.19 5.51 -1.24
CA CYS A 31 -27.58 6.81 -1.48
C CYS A 31 -27.13 7.49 -0.18
N VAL A 32 -27.95 7.47 0.86
CA VAL A 32 -27.59 8.06 2.16
C VAL A 32 -26.43 7.33 2.81
N LEU A 33 -26.42 5.98 2.77
CA LEU A 33 -25.32 5.18 3.31
C LEU A 33 -24.01 5.43 2.57
N LEU A 34 -24.04 5.49 1.24
CA LEU A 34 -22.86 5.76 0.43
C LEU A 34 -22.31 7.17 0.65
N ALA A 35 -23.16 8.16 0.86
CA ALA A 35 -22.72 9.54 1.13
C ALA A 35 -21.82 9.64 2.37
N ILE A 36 -22.01 8.78 3.36
CA ILE A 36 -21.17 8.74 4.58
C ILE A 36 -20.00 7.76 4.42
N ALA A 37 -20.22 6.61 3.78
CA ALA A 37 -19.25 5.54 3.70
C ALA A 37 -18.06 5.88 2.78
N VAL A 38 -18.29 6.52 1.63
CA VAL A 38 -17.26 6.81 0.64
C VAL A 38 -16.15 7.72 1.17
N PRO A 39 -16.42 8.90 1.77
CA PRO A 39 -15.37 9.77 2.31
C PRO A 39 -14.54 9.08 3.39
N SER A 40 -15.19 8.34 4.29
CA SER A 40 -14.52 7.60 5.35
C SER A 40 -13.59 6.52 4.80
N TYR A 41 -14.05 5.75 3.81
CA TYR A 41 -13.24 4.70 3.17
C TYR A 41 -11.97 5.25 2.51
N LEU A 42 -12.04 6.38 1.83
CA LEU A 42 -10.89 7.01 1.18
C LEU A 42 -9.80 7.40 2.20
N GLY A 43 -10.19 7.96 3.34
CA GLY A 43 -9.25 8.30 4.41
C GLY A 43 -8.56 7.08 5.04
N PHE A 44 -9.28 5.98 5.24
CA PHE A 44 -8.70 4.73 5.72
C PHE A 44 -7.73 4.11 4.70
N ARG A 45 -8.09 4.14 3.42
CA ARG A 45 -7.23 3.63 2.35
C ARG A 45 -5.89 4.36 2.29
N GLN A 46 -5.89 5.69 2.38
CA GLN A 46 -4.65 6.48 2.40
C GLN A 46 -3.75 6.07 3.56
N LYS A 47 -4.28 6.06 4.78
CA LYS A 47 -3.53 5.64 5.98
C LYS A 47 -2.99 4.21 5.87
N ALA A 48 -3.75 3.30 5.27
CA ALA A 48 -3.28 1.93 5.03
C ALA A 48 -2.09 1.89 4.06
N GLN A 49 -2.10 2.69 3.00
CA GLN A 49 -1.01 2.79 2.03
C GLN A 49 0.25 3.40 2.66
N GLU A 50 0.12 4.47 3.45
CA GLU A 50 1.23 5.07 4.21
C GLU A 50 1.88 4.04 5.15
N ARG A 51 1.07 3.30 5.91
CA ARG A 51 1.56 2.27 6.83
C ARG A 51 2.21 1.11 6.10
N ALA A 52 1.69 0.72 4.93
CA ALA A 52 2.29 -0.32 4.10
C ALA A 52 3.65 0.13 3.55
N ALA A 53 3.78 1.38 3.10
CA ALA A 53 5.06 1.91 2.65
C ALA A 53 6.10 1.92 3.80
N GLN A 54 5.71 2.39 4.99
CA GLN A 54 6.59 2.36 6.17
C GLN A 54 6.98 0.93 6.57
N ALA A 55 6.05 -0.03 6.51
CA ALA A 55 6.33 -1.42 6.82
C ALA A 55 7.33 -2.04 5.83
N ASN A 56 7.16 -1.77 4.52
CA ASN A 56 8.09 -2.24 3.50
C ASN A 56 9.52 -1.75 3.75
N VAL A 57 9.70 -0.47 4.09
CA VAL A 57 11.02 0.08 4.42
C VAL A 57 11.59 -0.56 5.67
N ARG A 58 10.77 -0.77 6.70
CA ARG A 58 11.22 -1.36 7.97
C ARG A 58 11.71 -2.79 7.81
N THR A 59 11.08 -3.58 6.94
CA THR A 59 11.48 -4.98 6.70
C THR A 59 12.83 -5.08 5.97
N GLU A 60 13.26 -4.01 5.31
CA GLU A 60 14.50 -3.99 4.52
C GLU A 60 15.72 -3.42 5.28
N ILE A 61 15.53 -2.87 6.47
CA ILE A 61 16.65 -2.40 7.28
C ILE A 61 17.65 -3.53 7.56
N PRO A 62 17.22 -4.76 7.97
CA PRO A 62 18.16 -5.86 8.16
C PRO A 62 18.90 -6.26 6.89
N SER A 63 18.28 -6.13 5.72
CA SER A 63 18.95 -6.43 4.43
C SER A 63 20.07 -5.43 4.12
N ALA A 64 19.89 -4.16 4.47
CA ALA A 64 20.94 -3.15 4.35
C ALA A 64 22.12 -3.41 5.31
N GLU A 65 21.82 -3.79 6.56
CA GLU A 65 22.86 -4.15 7.54
C GLU A 65 23.63 -5.42 7.10
N ALA A 66 22.92 -6.43 6.58
CA ALA A 66 23.55 -7.64 6.05
C ALA A 66 24.46 -7.33 4.84
N TYR A 67 24.08 -6.36 3.99
CA TYR A 67 24.95 -5.88 2.91
C TYR A 67 26.26 -5.31 3.48
N MET A 68 26.19 -4.44 4.49
CA MET A 68 27.38 -3.86 5.13
C MET A 68 28.28 -4.95 5.71
N GLU A 69 27.75 -5.93 6.42
CA GLU A 69 28.51 -7.03 7.00
C GLU A 69 29.21 -7.91 5.94
N SER A 70 28.59 -8.06 4.78
CA SER A 70 29.15 -8.84 3.66
C SER A 70 30.15 -8.06 2.80
N SER A 71 30.17 -6.71 2.93
CA SER A 71 31.03 -5.85 2.14
C SER A 71 32.49 -5.89 2.66
N ALA A 72 33.46 -5.91 1.75
CA ALA A 72 34.90 -5.93 2.08
C ALA A 72 35.36 -4.67 2.83
N THR A 73 34.61 -3.58 2.72
CA THR A 73 34.91 -2.27 3.32
C THR A 73 34.13 -1.99 4.59
N SER A 74 33.27 -2.93 5.02
CA SER A 74 32.36 -2.77 6.18
C SER A 74 31.61 -1.42 6.14
N ASN A 75 31.12 -1.06 4.98
CA ASN A 75 30.30 0.12 4.73
C ASN A 75 29.24 -0.16 3.67
N TYR A 76 28.39 0.83 3.38
CA TYR A 76 27.27 0.71 2.41
C TYR A 76 27.69 1.12 0.99
N ALA A 77 28.97 1.44 0.73
CA ALA A 77 29.42 1.86 -0.58
C ALA A 77 29.09 0.80 -1.66
N GLY A 78 28.44 1.25 -2.74
CA GLY A 78 27.98 0.37 -3.81
C GLY A 78 26.63 -0.32 -3.57
N MET A 79 26.03 -0.20 -2.38
CA MET A 79 24.68 -0.70 -2.12
C MET A 79 23.68 -0.01 -3.04
N ASN A 80 22.85 -0.79 -3.68
CA ASN A 80 21.80 -0.32 -4.59
C ASN A 80 20.61 -1.27 -4.53
N LEU A 81 19.54 -0.93 -5.24
CA LEU A 81 18.31 -1.72 -5.22
C LEU A 81 18.54 -3.19 -5.64
N ALA A 82 19.42 -3.42 -6.64
CA ALA A 82 19.73 -4.78 -7.10
C ALA A 82 20.48 -5.59 -6.02
N ALA A 83 21.39 -4.96 -5.28
CA ALA A 83 22.11 -5.59 -4.18
C ALA A 83 21.18 -6.00 -3.04
N ILE A 84 20.22 -5.13 -2.65
CA ILE A 84 19.21 -5.45 -1.65
C ILE A 84 18.28 -6.58 -2.15
N THR A 85 17.83 -6.52 -3.40
CA THR A 85 16.97 -7.56 -3.98
C THR A 85 17.70 -8.92 -4.10
N ALA A 86 19.01 -8.93 -4.20
CA ALA A 86 19.80 -10.17 -4.18
C ALA A 86 19.85 -10.81 -2.77
N ILE A 87 19.75 -10.00 -1.72
CA ILE A 87 19.69 -10.47 -0.32
C ILE A 87 18.24 -10.86 0.02
N ASP A 88 17.29 -10.01 -0.29
CA ASP A 88 15.85 -10.28 -0.14
C ASP A 88 15.12 -10.13 -1.47
N ALA A 89 14.82 -11.26 -2.12
CA ALA A 89 14.07 -11.29 -3.37
C ALA A 89 12.62 -10.79 -3.23
N GLY A 90 12.10 -10.68 -2.01
CA GLY A 90 10.78 -10.15 -1.69
C GLY A 90 10.76 -8.63 -1.50
N SER A 91 11.89 -7.95 -1.63
CA SER A 91 12.03 -6.52 -1.40
C SER A 91 11.02 -5.70 -2.21
N LYS A 92 10.39 -4.74 -1.53
CA LYS A 92 9.42 -3.79 -2.10
C LYS A 92 9.92 -2.35 -2.07
N LEU A 93 11.24 -2.18 -1.99
CA LEU A 93 11.86 -0.87 -2.13
C LEU A 93 11.72 -0.34 -3.55
N THR A 94 11.60 0.96 -3.67
CA THR A 94 11.58 1.68 -4.95
C THR A 94 12.88 2.46 -5.19
N VAL A 95 13.53 2.90 -4.11
CA VAL A 95 14.79 3.63 -4.17
C VAL A 95 15.71 3.16 -3.05
N VAL A 96 16.99 3.00 -3.39
CA VAL A 96 18.11 2.84 -2.46
C VAL A 96 19.15 3.86 -2.84
N LYS A 97 19.54 4.72 -1.91
CA LYS A 97 20.62 5.69 -2.06
C LYS A 97 21.66 5.47 -0.97
N VAL A 98 22.90 5.75 -1.29
CA VAL A 98 24.02 5.71 -0.35
C VAL A 98 24.70 7.07 -0.37
N GLY A 99 25.09 7.54 0.80
CA GLY A 99 25.83 8.77 0.93
C GLY A 99 27.22 8.71 0.32
N THR A 100 27.82 9.87 0.12
CA THR A 100 29.12 10.01 -0.58
C THR A 100 30.27 9.29 0.10
N ALA A 101 30.24 9.17 1.43
CA ALA A 101 31.26 8.45 2.20
C ALA A 101 30.94 6.94 2.34
N GLY A 102 29.72 6.50 2.01
CA GLY A 102 29.29 5.12 2.20
C GLY A 102 28.98 4.74 3.65
N ASP A 103 28.82 5.72 4.53
CA ASP A 103 28.55 5.56 5.96
C ASP A 103 27.08 5.73 6.32
N ASP A 104 26.28 6.26 5.39
CA ASP A 104 24.84 6.40 5.50
C ASP A 104 24.10 5.89 4.27
N TYR A 105 22.84 5.54 4.45
CA TYR A 105 21.96 5.09 3.37
C TYR A 105 20.54 5.59 3.53
N CYS A 106 19.79 5.62 2.45
CA CYS A 106 18.36 5.87 2.44
C CYS A 106 17.63 4.78 1.68
N LEU A 107 16.65 4.17 2.35
CA LEU A 107 15.72 3.22 1.75
C LEU A 107 14.38 3.91 1.56
N GLN A 108 13.74 3.70 0.40
CA GLN A 108 12.41 4.24 0.12
C GLN A 108 11.51 3.18 -0.49
N SER A 109 10.24 3.21 -0.08
CA SER A 109 9.16 2.42 -0.69
C SER A 109 7.98 3.31 -1.00
N THR A 110 7.33 3.06 -2.13
CA THR A 110 6.14 3.78 -2.59
C THR A 110 4.96 2.81 -2.68
N VAL A 111 3.86 3.12 -1.99
CA VAL A 111 2.62 2.34 -2.05
C VAL A 111 1.45 3.27 -2.31
N GLY A 112 0.77 3.07 -3.44
CA GLY A 112 -0.41 3.86 -3.81
C GLY A 112 -0.16 5.38 -3.92
N GLY A 113 1.07 5.78 -4.28
CA GLY A 113 1.48 7.18 -4.40
C GLY A 113 1.94 7.81 -3.07
N HIS A 114 2.03 7.02 -1.99
CA HIS A 114 2.59 7.47 -0.71
C HIS A 114 3.99 6.91 -0.52
N ASP A 115 4.94 7.80 -0.29
CA ASP A 115 6.34 7.47 -0.07
C ASP A 115 6.65 7.37 1.42
N ALA A 116 7.41 6.35 1.80
CA ALA A 116 8.06 6.25 3.09
C ALA A 116 9.56 6.02 2.89
N ARG A 117 10.36 6.61 3.77
CA ARG A 117 11.82 6.47 3.76
C ARG A 117 12.37 6.13 5.12
N TYR A 118 13.61 5.68 5.13
CA TYR A 118 14.43 5.55 6.32
C TYR A 118 15.86 5.94 5.97
N ILE A 119 16.45 6.84 6.75
CA ILE A 119 17.87 7.20 6.68
C ILE A 119 18.58 6.53 7.85
N GLY A 120 19.54 5.67 7.56
CA GLY A 120 20.33 4.92 8.52
C GLY A 120 21.82 5.00 8.21
N PRO A 121 22.67 4.45 9.08
CA PRO A 121 22.36 3.95 10.43
C PRO A 121 22.08 5.06 11.45
N ALA A 122 21.31 4.72 12.49
CA ALA A 122 21.00 5.64 13.56
C ALA A 122 22.30 6.03 14.31
N GLY A 123 22.58 7.32 14.37
CA GLY A 123 23.69 7.86 15.19
C GLY A 123 24.67 8.75 14.46
N SER A 124 24.66 8.82 13.16
CA SER A 124 25.53 9.70 12.37
C SER A 124 24.72 10.53 11.39
N ALA A 125 24.92 11.85 11.37
CA ALA A 125 24.42 12.69 10.31
C ALA A 125 25.37 12.57 9.13
N GLY A 126 25.01 11.71 8.15
CA GLY A 126 25.79 11.55 6.91
C GLY A 126 25.41 12.56 5.84
N SER A 127 25.84 12.33 4.63
CA SER A 127 25.59 13.20 3.48
C SER A 127 24.11 13.23 3.03
N LEU A 128 23.31 12.25 3.44
CA LEU A 128 21.86 12.16 3.15
C LEU A 128 21.00 12.87 4.19
N GLY A 129 21.59 13.35 5.29
CA GLY A 129 20.90 14.11 6.34
C GLY A 129 20.89 13.43 7.70
N ALA A 130 20.03 13.93 8.59
CA ALA A 130 19.87 13.37 9.92
C ALA A 130 19.19 12.00 9.86
N PRO A 131 19.66 11.01 10.65
CA PRO A 131 19.06 9.67 10.68
C PRO A 131 17.63 9.67 11.25
N ASP A 132 16.81 8.77 10.76
CA ASP A 132 15.42 8.60 11.20
C ASP A 132 15.36 7.70 12.45
N LEU A 133 15.69 8.27 13.64
CA LEU A 133 15.85 7.55 14.90
C LEU A 133 14.60 6.79 15.38
N SER A 134 13.42 7.25 14.98
CA SER A 134 12.14 6.62 15.35
C SER A 134 11.69 5.51 14.39
N GLY A 135 12.44 5.28 13.33
CA GLY A 135 12.12 4.35 12.25
C GLY A 135 11.58 5.04 11.00
N PRO A 136 11.04 4.29 10.03
CA PRO A 136 10.60 4.85 8.76
C PRO A 136 9.56 5.97 8.90
N VAL A 137 9.80 7.08 8.22
CA VAL A 137 8.94 8.27 8.16
C VAL A 137 8.35 8.44 6.76
N LEU A 138 7.30 9.25 6.64
CA LEU A 138 6.76 9.60 5.33
C LEU A 138 7.69 10.59 4.63
N GLY A 139 7.92 10.38 3.33
CA GLY A 139 8.74 11.22 2.48
C GLY A 139 9.64 10.44 1.54
N VAL A 140 10.38 11.18 0.72
CA VAL A 140 11.32 10.65 -0.29
C VAL A 140 12.76 10.74 0.21
N CYS A 141 13.63 9.91 -0.33
CA CYS A 141 15.06 10.00 -0.12
C CYS A 141 15.63 11.31 -0.71
N PRO A 142 16.47 12.03 0.05
CA PRO A 142 17.09 13.29 -0.38
C PRO A 142 18.01 13.13 -1.59
#